data_397a60920d4c6a72c8defc2076456b0b
#
_entry.id   397a60920d4c6a72c8defc2076456b0b
#
_cell.length_a   1.000
_cell.length_b   1.000
_cell.length_c   1.000
_cell.angle_alpha   90.00
_cell.angle_beta   90.00
_cell.angle_gamma   90.00
#
_symmetry.space_group_name_H-M   'P 1'
#
loop_
_entity.id
_entity.type
_entity.pdbx_description
1 polymer ?
#
loop_
_entity_poly.entity_id
_entity_poly.type
_entity_poly.pdbx_seq_one_letter_code
_entity_poly.pdbx_strand_id
1 'polypeptide(L)'
;MDFSLNEDQRAIADMAKAFASDVLAPNAARWDEEKVWPIEIVKTVGELGFGSIYVSEDMGGCGLSRVESVLIFEQLSMGCPSTAAMFSIHNMASWMIDCFGNAAIKKRFLPDLVTLDKVASYCLTEPGAGSDAAALKTRAVRDGDHYILNGAKAFISGGGMSDIYVVMARTSDDGAKGISCFVVEKGTNGLSFGAQEKKLGWHSQPTCAVNFDDCRIPVSNRVGEEGQGFKIAMQGLDGGRLNIAACSLGGAQRALDEALAYTKDRKQFGKSISDFQAIQFKLADMKTELEAARLMLYSAAWKVSNKTADATASAAMAKRFVTDIGFQVVNDALQLFGGYGYLQDYPIEKLLRDLRVHQILEGTNEIMRVIISRDMLRD
;
A
#
# COMPACT_ATOMS: atom_id res chain seq x y z
N MET A 1 2.04 27.56 12.46
CA MET A 1 1.88 26.24 11.82
C MET A 1 0.87 25.50 12.69
N ASP A 2 -0.27 25.11 12.12
CA ASP A 2 -1.30 24.36 12.82
C ASP A 2 -1.14 22.88 12.47
N PHE A 3 -1.02 22.03 13.47
CA PHE A 3 -0.89 20.57 13.35
C PHE A 3 -2.21 19.85 13.64
N SER A 4 -3.29 20.60 13.97
CA SER A 4 -4.60 20.01 14.23
C SER A 4 -5.29 19.64 12.91
N LEU A 5 -6.03 18.55 12.93
CA LEU A 5 -6.90 18.19 11.81
C LEU A 5 -8.09 19.16 11.77
N ASN A 6 -8.51 19.57 10.58
CA ASN A 6 -9.74 20.30 10.39
C ASN A 6 -10.98 19.40 10.62
N GLU A 7 -12.18 19.95 10.53
CA GLU A 7 -13.43 19.20 10.80
C GLU A 7 -13.65 18.07 9.79
N ASP A 8 -13.41 18.32 8.50
CA ASP A 8 -13.57 17.31 7.45
C ASP A 8 -12.56 16.17 7.60
N GLN A 9 -11.30 16.50 7.90
CA GLN A 9 -10.25 15.51 8.16
C GLN A 9 -10.56 14.64 9.37
N ARG A 10 -11.10 15.22 10.44
CA ARG A 10 -11.56 14.45 11.61
C ARG A 10 -12.72 13.53 11.25
N ALA A 11 -13.73 14.04 10.54
CA ALA A 11 -14.88 13.24 10.12
C ALA A 11 -14.48 12.05 9.25
N ILE A 12 -13.57 12.26 8.29
CA ILE A 12 -13.02 11.20 7.43
C ILE A 12 -12.24 10.17 8.26
N ALA A 13 -11.37 10.61 9.16
CA ALA A 13 -10.61 9.72 10.03
C ALA A 13 -11.53 8.91 10.96
N ASP A 14 -12.56 9.53 11.54
CA ASP A 14 -13.52 8.87 12.42
C ASP A 14 -14.36 7.83 11.65
N MET A 15 -14.77 8.11 10.42
CA MET A 15 -15.46 7.16 9.55
C MET A 15 -14.57 5.94 9.23
N ALA A 16 -13.30 6.15 8.88
CA ALA A 16 -12.35 5.07 8.63
C ALA A 16 -12.07 4.27 9.90
N LYS A 17 -11.97 4.93 11.06
CA LYS A 17 -11.79 4.28 12.37
C LYS A 17 -12.99 3.42 12.74
N ALA A 18 -14.21 3.91 12.56
CA ALA A 18 -15.42 3.13 12.82
C ALA A 18 -15.45 1.87 11.96
N PHE A 19 -15.21 1.98 10.65
CA PHE A 19 -15.14 0.82 9.76
C PHE A 19 -14.01 -0.16 10.17
N ALA A 20 -12.85 0.35 10.56
CA ALA A 20 -11.74 -0.48 11.02
C ALA A 20 -12.08 -1.25 12.30
N SER A 21 -12.72 -0.60 13.30
CA SER A 21 -13.09 -1.22 14.57
C SER A 21 -14.24 -2.20 14.45
N ASP A 22 -15.25 -1.87 13.65
CA ASP A 22 -16.50 -2.61 13.60
C ASP A 22 -16.47 -3.75 12.59
N VAL A 23 -15.64 -3.62 11.53
CA VAL A 23 -15.61 -4.59 10.42
C VAL A 23 -14.24 -5.25 10.26
N LEU A 24 -13.14 -4.49 10.21
CA LEU A 24 -11.84 -5.10 9.90
C LEU A 24 -11.25 -5.85 11.10
N ALA A 25 -11.17 -5.21 12.26
CA ALA A 25 -10.51 -5.78 13.44
C ALA A 25 -11.16 -7.10 13.92
N PRO A 26 -12.50 -7.25 13.98
CA PRO A 26 -13.12 -8.50 14.41
C PRO A 26 -12.88 -9.68 13.47
N ASN A 27 -12.60 -9.42 12.20
CA ASN A 27 -12.45 -10.46 11.18
C ASN A 27 -10.97 -10.72 10.80
N ALA A 28 -10.03 -9.85 11.18
CA ALA A 28 -8.65 -9.88 10.72
C ALA A 28 -7.93 -11.20 11.02
N ALA A 29 -8.14 -11.79 12.20
CA ALA A 29 -7.55 -13.07 12.58
C ALA A 29 -8.09 -14.21 11.71
N ARG A 30 -9.41 -14.29 11.53
CA ARG A 30 -10.06 -15.31 10.68
C ARG A 30 -9.58 -15.24 9.23
N TRP A 31 -9.52 -14.06 8.63
CA TRP A 31 -9.04 -13.89 7.26
C TRP A 31 -7.56 -14.26 7.10
N ASP A 32 -6.73 -14.02 8.13
CA ASP A 32 -5.33 -14.41 8.13
C ASP A 32 -5.16 -15.93 8.22
N GLU A 33 -5.87 -16.59 9.13
CA GLU A 33 -5.85 -18.04 9.33
C GLU A 33 -6.35 -18.80 8.10
N GLU A 34 -7.52 -18.40 7.59
CA GLU A 34 -8.15 -19.00 6.40
C GLU A 34 -7.45 -18.62 5.10
N LYS A 35 -6.58 -17.60 5.11
CA LYS A 35 -5.85 -17.06 3.94
C LYS A 35 -6.79 -16.61 2.82
N VAL A 36 -7.88 -15.96 3.20
CA VAL A 36 -8.94 -15.54 2.28
C VAL A 36 -8.96 -14.03 2.10
N TRP A 37 -9.21 -13.60 0.88
CA TRP A 37 -9.54 -12.21 0.58
C TRP A 37 -10.98 -11.91 1.01
N PRO A 38 -11.21 -10.86 1.82
CA PRO A 38 -12.54 -10.55 2.32
C PRO A 38 -13.41 -9.87 1.26
N ILE A 39 -13.89 -10.62 0.28
CA ILE A 39 -14.70 -10.10 -0.82
C ILE A 39 -15.99 -9.45 -0.33
N GLU A 40 -16.50 -9.89 0.81
CA GLU A 40 -17.75 -9.41 1.41
C GLU A 40 -17.72 -7.95 1.84
N ILE A 41 -16.54 -7.38 2.11
CA ILE A 41 -16.40 -5.97 2.53
C ILE A 41 -16.16 -5.02 1.35
N VAL A 42 -15.79 -5.52 0.17
CA VAL A 42 -15.34 -4.71 -0.97
C VAL A 42 -16.39 -3.68 -1.38
N LYS A 43 -17.64 -4.10 -1.42
CA LYS A 43 -18.76 -3.19 -1.74
C LYS A 43 -18.89 -2.05 -0.73
N THR A 44 -18.84 -2.35 0.57
CA THR A 44 -18.92 -1.34 1.63
C THR A 44 -17.74 -0.37 1.55
N VAL A 45 -16.54 -0.85 1.23
CA VAL A 45 -15.35 -0.01 1.02
C VAL A 45 -15.55 0.95 -0.15
N GLY A 46 -16.20 0.49 -1.25
CA GLY A 46 -16.60 1.32 -2.38
C GLY A 46 -17.62 2.38 -1.98
N GLU A 47 -18.70 2.00 -1.28
CA GLU A 47 -19.75 2.91 -0.79
C GLU A 47 -19.22 4.00 0.15
N LEU A 48 -18.17 3.69 0.94
CA LEU A 48 -17.48 4.65 1.80
C LEU A 48 -16.44 5.52 1.05
N GLY A 49 -16.25 5.31 -0.26
CA GLY A 49 -15.29 6.04 -1.08
C GLY A 49 -13.82 5.63 -0.87
N PHE A 50 -13.54 4.61 -0.06
CA PHE A 50 -12.16 4.19 0.24
C PHE A 50 -11.48 3.45 -0.92
N GLY A 51 -12.22 3.10 -1.99
CA GLY A 51 -11.67 2.58 -3.25
C GLY A 51 -11.17 3.66 -4.21
N SER A 52 -11.53 4.93 -4.01
CA SER A 52 -11.29 6.01 -4.96
C SER A 52 -10.87 7.33 -4.30
N ILE A 53 -10.09 7.25 -3.23
CA ILE A 53 -9.77 8.36 -2.32
C ILE A 53 -9.26 9.59 -3.09
N TYR A 54 -8.33 9.40 -4.03
CA TYR A 54 -7.69 10.49 -4.77
C TYR A 54 -7.86 10.37 -6.30
N VAL A 55 -8.84 9.62 -6.75
CA VAL A 55 -9.36 9.70 -8.13
C VAL A 55 -10.21 10.94 -8.23
N SER A 56 -10.17 11.63 -9.37
CA SER A 56 -10.86 12.89 -9.59
C SER A 56 -12.38 12.79 -9.49
N GLU A 57 -13.04 13.85 -9.02
CA GLU A 57 -14.49 13.90 -8.81
C GLU A 57 -15.27 13.76 -10.12
N ASP A 58 -14.73 14.28 -11.25
CA ASP A 58 -15.33 14.15 -12.57
C ASP A 58 -15.38 12.71 -13.09
N MET A 59 -14.56 11.83 -12.50
CA MET A 59 -14.58 10.37 -12.74
C MET A 59 -15.36 9.60 -11.66
N GLY A 60 -15.99 10.29 -10.72
CA GLY A 60 -16.76 9.71 -9.62
C GLY A 60 -15.94 9.37 -8.37
N GLY A 61 -14.65 9.72 -8.33
CA GLY A 61 -13.79 9.57 -7.17
C GLY A 61 -14.02 10.63 -6.09
N CYS A 62 -13.34 10.52 -4.95
CA CYS A 62 -13.48 11.46 -3.85
C CYS A 62 -12.66 12.74 -4.02
N GLY A 63 -11.69 12.78 -4.94
CA GLY A 63 -10.85 13.97 -5.19
C GLY A 63 -10.01 14.43 -3.98
N LEU A 64 -9.85 13.59 -2.96
CA LEU A 64 -9.16 13.93 -1.72
C LEU A 64 -7.65 14.03 -1.93
N SER A 65 -6.97 14.73 -1.02
CA SER A 65 -5.51 14.88 -1.05
C SER A 65 -4.79 13.67 -0.47
N ARG A 66 -3.44 13.68 -0.52
CA ARG A 66 -2.64 12.64 0.12
C ARG A 66 -2.68 12.72 1.65
N VAL A 67 -3.06 13.87 2.21
CA VAL A 67 -3.24 14.01 3.66
C VAL A 67 -4.44 13.16 4.12
N GLU A 68 -5.60 13.31 3.49
CA GLU A 68 -6.78 12.49 3.80
C GLU A 68 -6.51 11.02 3.51
N SER A 69 -5.76 10.71 2.45
CA SER A 69 -5.37 9.32 2.16
C SER A 69 -4.60 8.67 3.30
N VAL A 70 -3.58 9.34 3.85
CA VAL A 70 -2.80 8.76 4.96
C VAL A 70 -3.61 8.67 6.24
N LEU A 71 -4.54 9.59 6.49
CA LEU A 71 -5.48 9.49 7.61
C LEU A 71 -6.37 8.25 7.49
N ILE A 72 -6.94 8.00 6.31
CA ILE A 72 -7.79 6.83 6.04
C ILE A 72 -6.98 5.53 6.23
N PHE A 73 -5.81 5.41 5.58
CA PHE A 73 -5.02 4.17 5.65
C PHE A 73 -4.42 3.91 7.03
N GLU A 74 -4.08 4.94 7.80
CA GLU A 74 -3.70 4.79 9.20
C GLU A 74 -4.82 4.13 9.99
N GLN A 75 -6.06 4.64 9.89
CA GLN A 75 -7.18 4.08 10.64
C GLN A 75 -7.58 2.68 10.14
N LEU A 76 -7.67 2.44 8.83
CA LEU A 76 -7.99 1.11 8.29
C LEU A 76 -6.98 0.06 8.75
N SER A 77 -5.70 0.43 8.81
CA SER A 77 -4.63 -0.49 9.21
C SER A 77 -4.63 -0.83 10.70
N MET A 78 -5.25 0.00 11.55
CA MET A 78 -5.52 -0.39 12.94
C MET A 78 -6.45 -1.61 13.02
N GLY A 79 -7.34 -1.78 12.04
CA GLY A 79 -8.18 -2.97 11.92
C GLY A 79 -7.44 -4.15 11.29
N CYS A 80 -6.89 -3.96 10.09
CA CYS A 80 -6.15 -5.01 9.36
C CYS A 80 -5.15 -4.41 8.37
N PRO A 81 -3.82 -4.44 8.66
CA PRO A 81 -2.79 -3.92 7.74
C PRO A 81 -2.82 -4.59 6.37
N SER A 82 -3.02 -5.89 6.31
CA SER A 82 -3.08 -6.67 5.06
C SER A 82 -4.20 -6.19 4.13
N THR A 83 -5.39 -6.01 4.67
CA THR A 83 -6.56 -5.54 3.90
C THR A 83 -6.41 -4.08 3.48
N ALA A 84 -5.97 -3.20 4.38
CA ALA A 84 -5.70 -1.79 4.09
C ALA A 84 -4.69 -1.64 2.95
N ALA A 85 -3.61 -2.43 2.96
CA ALA A 85 -2.59 -2.41 1.92
C ALA A 85 -3.13 -2.81 0.53
N MET A 86 -4.07 -3.75 0.44
CA MET A 86 -4.68 -4.10 -0.85
C MET A 86 -5.50 -2.95 -1.44
N PHE A 87 -6.28 -2.24 -0.61
CA PHE A 87 -7.00 -1.05 -1.06
C PHE A 87 -6.05 0.10 -1.43
N SER A 88 -4.88 0.19 -0.80
CA SER A 88 -3.82 1.12 -1.19
C SER A 88 -3.32 0.85 -2.62
N ILE A 89 -3.08 -0.41 -2.98
CA ILE A 89 -2.66 -0.81 -4.33
C ILE A 89 -3.76 -0.50 -5.35
N HIS A 90 -5.01 -0.81 -5.04
CA HIS A 90 -6.15 -0.47 -5.89
C HIS A 90 -6.26 1.02 -6.18
N ASN A 91 -6.18 1.86 -5.13
CA ASN A 91 -6.20 3.31 -5.26
C ASN A 91 -5.03 3.83 -6.11
N MET A 92 -3.82 3.28 -5.93
CA MET A 92 -2.64 3.67 -6.72
C MET A 92 -2.83 3.32 -8.20
N ALA A 93 -3.32 2.12 -8.52
CA ALA A 93 -3.57 1.68 -9.90
C ALA A 93 -4.67 2.51 -10.57
N SER A 94 -5.76 2.79 -9.88
CA SER A 94 -6.87 3.63 -10.35
C SER A 94 -6.41 5.07 -10.62
N TRP A 95 -5.59 5.63 -9.71
CA TRP A 95 -5.00 6.96 -9.88
C TRP A 95 -4.07 7.04 -11.11
N MET A 96 -3.29 5.99 -11.41
CA MET A 96 -2.46 5.97 -12.61
C MET A 96 -3.31 6.08 -13.88
N ILE A 97 -4.45 5.39 -13.93
CA ILE A 97 -5.39 5.49 -15.04
C ILE A 97 -6.00 6.89 -15.10
N ASP A 98 -6.38 7.46 -13.96
CA ASP A 98 -6.96 8.79 -13.90
C ASP A 98 -5.98 9.89 -14.32
N CYS A 99 -4.77 9.90 -13.78
CA CYS A 99 -3.81 10.97 -14.06
C CYS A 99 -3.20 10.92 -15.47
N PHE A 100 -3.05 9.72 -16.06
CA PHE A 100 -2.29 9.55 -17.30
C PHE A 100 -3.10 8.94 -18.44
N GLY A 101 -4.27 8.38 -18.17
CA GLY A 101 -5.17 7.87 -19.18
C GLY A 101 -5.80 8.99 -20.02
N ASN A 102 -6.03 8.72 -21.30
CA ASN A 102 -6.85 9.60 -22.12
C ASN A 102 -8.35 9.44 -21.75
N ALA A 103 -9.21 10.32 -22.27
CA ALA A 103 -10.63 10.32 -21.93
C ALA A 103 -11.33 8.98 -22.20
N ALA A 104 -10.93 8.25 -23.24
CA ALA A 104 -11.53 6.95 -23.58
C ALA A 104 -11.20 5.87 -22.56
N ILE A 105 -9.92 5.76 -22.14
CA ILE A 105 -9.48 4.76 -21.16
C ILE A 105 -10.04 5.06 -19.76
N LYS A 106 -10.08 6.34 -19.37
CA LYS A 106 -10.72 6.77 -18.11
C LYS A 106 -12.18 6.36 -18.07
N LYS A 107 -12.96 6.75 -19.10
CA LYS A 107 -14.38 6.42 -19.18
C LYS A 107 -14.65 4.91 -19.19
N ARG A 108 -13.74 4.11 -19.73
CA ARG A 108 -13.90 2.66 -19.80
C ARG A 108 -13.64 1.97 -18.47
N PHE A 109 -12.62 2.39 -17.73
CA PHE A 109 -12.15 1.61 -16.56
C PHE A 109 -12.50 2.25 -15.22
N LEU A 110 -12.49 3.58 -15.09
CA LEU A 110 -12.63 4.23 -13.79
C LEU A 110 -14.00 4.03 -13.14
N PRO A 111 -15.15 4.04 -13.85
CA PRO A 111 -16.44 3.87 -13.20
C PRO A 111 -16.54 2.62 -12.32
N ASP A 112 -16.11 1.46 -12.84
CA ASP A 112 -16.14 0.19 -12.11
C ASP A 112 -15.05 0.13 -11.00
N LEU A 113 -13.94 0.83 -11.18
CA LEU A 113 -12.87 0.90 -10.19
C LEU A 113 -13.24 1.81 -9.01
N VAL A 114 -13.90 2.92 -9.28
CA VAL A 114 -14.34 3.88 -8.26
C VAL A 114 -15.34 3.25 -7.29
N THR A 115 -16.27 2.46 -7.81
CA THR A 115 -17.27 1.74 -7.01
C THR A 115 -16.75 0.44 -6.40
N LEU A 116 -15.54 0.00 -6.79
CA LEU A 116 -15.02 -1.32 -6.47
C LEU A 116 -15.84 -2.50 -7.02
N ASP A 117 -16.67 -2.26 -8.06
CA ASP A 117 -17.25 -3.36 -8.84
C ASP A 117 -16.15 -4.16 -9.55
N LYS A 118 -15.00 -3.51 -9.82
CA LYS A 118 -13.75 -4.15 -10.23
C LYS A 118 -12.59 -3.69 -9.36
N VAL A 119 -11.68 -4.62 -9.07
CA VAL A 119 -10.47 -4.37 -8.29
C VAL A 119 -9.26 -4.27 -9.23
N ALA A 120 -8.38 -3.30 -8.98
CA ALA A 120 -7.15 -3.12 -9.75
C ALA A 120 -5.91 -3.57 -8.98
N SER A 121 -4.94 -4.11 -9.74
CA SER A 121 -3.58 -4.44 -9.30
C SER A 121 -2.53 -3.67 -10.09
N TYR A 122 -1.34 -3.54 -9.51
CA TYR A 122 -0.19 -2.91 -10.12
C TYR A 122 0.92 -3.93 -10.41
N CYS A 123 1.43 -3.94 -11.64
CA CYS A 123 2.36 -4.95 -12.15
C CYS A 123 3.67 -4.30 -12.64
N LEU A 124 4.63 -4.09 -11.73
CA LEU A 124 5.97 -3.56 -12.05
C LEU A 124 7.04 -4.65 -11.92
N THR A 125 7.16 -5.21 -10.72
CA THR A 125 8.23 -6.11 -10.29
C THR A 125 8.27 -7.38 -11.11
N GLU A 126 9.49 -7.83 -11.46
CA GLU A 126 9.76 -9.10 -12.15
C GLU A 126 10.73 -9.96 -11.32
N PRO A 127 10.83 -11.27 -11.56
CA PRO A 127 11.78 -12.11 -10.85
C PRO A 127 13.23 -11.62 -10.87
N GLY A 128 13.62 -10.94 -11.95
CA GLY A 128 14.97 -10.38 -12.12
C GLY A 128 15.07 -8.85 -11.99
N ALA A 129 13.99 -8.15 -11.63
CA ALA A 129 13.93 -6.69 -11.58
C ALA A 129 13.01 -6.21 -10.45
N GLY A 130 13.54 -6.12 -9.23
CA GLY A 130 12.89 -5.56 -8.06
C GLY A 130 13.33 -4.12 -7.81
N SER A 131 14.40 -3.95 -7.02
CA SER A 131 14.97 -2.61 -6.73
C SER A 131 15.49 -1.90 -7.98
N ASP A 132 16.03 -2.63 -8.96
CA ASP A 132 16.35 -2.12 -10.29
C ASP A 132 15.14 -2.27 -11.22
N ALA A 133 14.09 -1.49 -10.94
CA ALA A 133 12.83 -1.57 -11.68
C ALA A 133 12.96 -1.18 -13.16
N ALA A 134 13.96 -0.38 -13.52
CA ALA A 134 14.23 -0.01 -14.92
C ALA A 134 14.78 -1.18 -15.76
N ALA A 135 15.28 -2.24 -15.12
CA ALA A 135 15.78 -3.44 -15.76
C ALA A 135 14.69 -4.48 -16.13
N LEU A 136 13.40 -4.14 -15.96
CA LEU A 136 12.30 -5.02 -16.33
C LEU A 136 12.41 -5.48 -17.80
N LYS A 137 12.00 -6.73 -18.06
CA LYS A 137 12.16 -7.42 -19.35
C LYS A 137 10.84 -7.76 -20.05
N THR A 138 9.70 -7.73 -19.36
CA THR A 138 8.39 -7.91 -19.99
C THR A 138 8.26 -6.97 -21.16
N ARG A 139 8.00 -7.49 -22.36
CA ARG A 139 7.89 -6.73 -23.60
C ARG A 139 6.45 -6.56 -24.04
N ALA A 140 6.19 -5.43 -24.68
CA ALA A 140 4.96 -5.13 -25.40
C ALA A 140 5.35 -4.72 -26.83
N VAL A 141 5.14 -5.62 -27.78
CA VAL A 141 5.44 -5.39 -29.21
C VAL A 141 4.17 -4.96 -29.92
N ARG A 142 4.23 -3.83 -30.64
CA ARG A 142 3.08 -3.35 -31.40
C ARG A 142 2.85 -4.21 -32.64
N ASP A 143 1.61 -4.66 -32.81
CA ASP A 143 1.12 -5.41 -33.98
C ASP A 143 -0.20 -4.78 -34.46
N GLY A 144 -0.08 -3.88 -35.43
CA GLY A 144 -1.21 -3.11 -35.94
C GLY A 144 -1.92 -2.25 -34.90
N ASP A 145 -3.15 -2.61 -34.58
CA ASP A 145 -4.01 -1.95 -33.59
C ASP A 145 -3.93 -2.58 -32.18
N HIS A 146 -2.97 -3.49 -31.98
CA HIS A 146 -2.74 -4.19 -30.72
C HIS A 146 -1.30 -4.08 -30.25
N TYR A 147 -1.09 -4.43 -28.98
CA TYR A 147 0.21 -4.83 -28.42
C TYR A 147 0.15 -6.29 -28.03
N ILE A 148 1.26 -6.99 -28.24
CA ILE A 148 1.47 -8.36 -27.78
C ILE A 148 2.45 -8.33 -26.61
N LEU A 149 1.97 -8.71 -25.43
CA LEU A 149 2.75 -8.73 -24.21
C LEU A 149 3.33 -10.13 -23.99
N ASN A 150 4.64 -10.19 -23.68
CA ASN A 150 5.35 -11.40 -23.31
C ASN A 150 6.26 -11.14 -22.11
N GLY A 151 6.17 -11.98 -21.07
CA GLY A 151 6.97 -11.88 -19.85
C GLY A 151 6.24 -12.32 -18.61
N ALA A 152 6.84 -12.02 -17.44
CA ALA A 152 6.25 -12.40 -16.15
C ALA A 152 6.50 -11.33 -15.10
N LYS A 153 5.50 -11.05 -14.30
CA LYS A 153 5.55 -10.20 -13.11
C LYS A 153 5.53 -11.04 -11.84
N ALA A 154 6.21 -10.60 -10.81
CA ALA A 154 6.35 -11.29 -9.55
C ALA A 154 5.79 -10.49 -8.39
N PHE A 155 5.31 -11.18 -7.36
CA PHE A 155 4.79 -10.59 -6.11
C PHE A 155 3.63 -9.60 -6.33
N ILE A 156 2.74 -9.90 -7.27
CA ILE A 156 1.64 -9.00 -7.60
C ILE A 156 0.51 -9.18 -6.59
N SER A 157 0.27 -8.13 -5.81
CA SER A 157 -0.87 -8.03 -4.90
C SER A 157 -2.17 -8.03 -5.69
N GLY A 158 -3.14 -8.86 -5.29
CA GLY A 158 -4.37 -9.09 -6.02
C GLY A 158 -4.22 -10.01 -7.24
N GLY A 159 -3.02 -10.57 -7.47
CA GLY A 159 -2.77 -11.50 -8.59
C GLY A 159 -3.75 -12.68 -8.57
N GLY A 160 -4.42 -12.91 -9.71
CA GLY A 160 -5.48 -13.91 -9.87
C GLY A 160 -6.84 -13.50 -9.32
N MET A 161 -6.90 -12.53 -8.41
CA MET A 161 -8.15 -12.03 -7.84
C MET A 161 -8.65 -10.77 -8.56
N SER A 162 -7.77 -9.77 -8.74
CA SER A 162 -8.14 -8.49 -9.36
C SER A 162 -8.63 -8.66 -10.80
N ASP A 163 -9.48 -7.72 -11.22
CA ASP A 163 -10.10 -7.68 -12.54
C ASP A 163 -9.26 -6.90 -13.54
N ILE A 164 -8.51 -5.91 -13.05
CA ILE A 164 -7.72 -4.97 -13.84
C ILE A 164 -6.26 -5.00 -13.37
N TYR A 165 -5.34 -5.05 -14.33
CA TYR A 165 -3.89 -5.04 -14.08
C TYR A 165 -3.26 -3.85 -14.80
N VAL A 166 -2.66 -2.92 -14.05
CA VAL A 166 -1.86 -1.81 -14.59
C VAL A 166 -0.42 -2.30 -14.72
N VAL A 167 0.02 -2.52 -15.95
CA VAL A 167 1.23 -3.27 -16.28
C VAL A 167 2.29 -2.38 -16.90
N MET A 168 3.50 -2.39 -16.35
CA MET A 168 4.68 -1.78 -16.96
C MET A 168 5.38 -2.80 -17.87
N ALA A 169 5.53 -2.48 -19.16
CA ALA A 169 6.19 -3.35 -20.14
C ALA A 169 7.05 -2.53 -21.09
N ARG A 170 8.08 -3.16 -21.64
CA ARG A 170 9.06 -2.52 -22.51
C ARG A 170 8.58 -2.48 -23.96
N THR A 171 8.49 -1.29 -24.52
CA THR A 171 8.18 -1.06 -25.95
C THR A 171 9.44 -0.77 -26.78
N SER A 172 10.55 -0.39 -26.14
CA SER A 172 11.86 -0.22 -26.80
C SER A 172 13.02 -0.51 -25.85
N ASP A 173 14.25 -0.55 -26.36
CA ASP A 173 15.46 -0.81 -25.58
C ASP A 173 16.11 0.47 -24.99
N ASP A 174 15.39 1.61 -24.98
CA ASP A 174 15.87 2.90 -24.46
C ASP A 174 15.78 2.99 -22.91
N GLY A 175 16.41 2.06 -22.20
CA GLY A 175 16.48 2.08 -20.74
C GLY A 175 15.12 2.32 -20.07
N ALA A 176 15.05 3.26 -19.15
CA ALA A 176 13.80 3.64 -18.47
C ALA A 176 12.78 4.29 -19.43
N LYS A 177 13.24 5.00 -20.47
CA LYS A 177 12.37 5.61 -21.48
C LYS A 177 11.77 4.60 -22.46
N GLY A 178 12.26 3.35 -22.47
CA GLY A 178 11.67 2.27 -23.25
C GLY A 178 10.48 1.60 -22.58
N ILE A 179 10.08 2.01 -21.36
CA ILE A 179 8.99 1.40 -20.62
C ILE A 179 7.68 2.17 -20.81
N SER A 180 6.60 1.46 -21.12
CA SER A 180 5.25 1.96 -21.31
C SER A 180 4.29 1.34 -20.29
N CYS A 181 3.12 1.96 -20.10
CA CYS A 181 2.09 1.53 -19.16
C CYS A 181 0.85 1.06 -19.91
N PHE A 182 0.26 -0.06 -19.46
CA PHE A 182 -0.89 -0.68 -20.10
C PHE A 182 -1.92 -1.13 -19.07
N VAL A 183 -3.20 -1.16 -19.47
CA VAL A 183 -4.27 -1.83 -18.73
C VAL A 183 -4.53 -3.19 -19.40
N VAL A 184 -4.46 -4.25 -18.60
CA VAL A 184 -4.81 -5.61 -19.01
C VAL A 184 -5.98 -6.10 -18.16
N GLU A 185 -7.06 -6.55 -18.79
CA GLU A 185 -8.25 -7.09 -18.12
C GLU A 185 -8.07 -8.57 -17.82
N LYS A 186 -8.56 -9.02 -16.67
CA LYS A 186 -8.67 -10.46 -16.35
C LYS A 186 -9.46 -11.18 -17.45
N GLY A 187 -9.00 -12.36 -17.82
CA GLY A 187 -9.62 -13.14 -18.91
C GLY A 187 -9.09 -12.81 -20.30
N THR A 188 -8.16 -11.83 -20.45
CA THR A 188 -7.46 -11.62 -21.72
C THR A 188 -6.68 -12.87 -22.09
N ASN A 189 -6.81 -13.33 -23.35
CA ASN A 189 -6.04 -14.48 -23.85
C ASN A 189 -4.54 -14.24 -23.69
N GLY A 190 -3.82 -15.25 -23.20
CA GLY A 190 -2.40 -15.16 -22.90
C GLY A 190 -2.07 -14.57 -21.53
N LEU A 191 -3.06 -14.09 -20.76
CA LEU A 191 -2.89 -13.73 -19.37
C LEU A 191 -3.12 -14.95 -18.47
N SER A 192 -2.18 -15.25 -17.58
CA SER A 192 -2.31 -16.34 -16.62
C SER A 192 -1.66 -15.99 -15.27
N PHE A 193 -1.97 -16.76 -14.24
CA PHE A 193 -1.56 -16.50 -12.86
C PHE A 193 -0.84 -17.69 -12.27
N GLY A 194 0.22 -17.43 -11.52
CA GLY A 194 0.92 -18.44 -10.74
C GLY A 194 0.14 -18.88 -9.51
N ALA A 195 0.69 -19.84 -8.79
CA ALA A 195 0.17 -20.22 -7.47
C ALA A 195 0.33 -19.05 -6.49
N GLN A 196 -0.56 -18.98 -5.49
CA GLN A 196 -0.45 -17.99 -4.42
C GLN A 196 0.84 -18.20 -3.60
N GLU A 197 1.54 -17.10 -3.32
CA GLU A 197 2.79 -17.13 -2.58
C GLU A 197 2.58 -17.53 -1.12
N LYS A 198 3.48 -18.34 -0.59
CA LYS A 198 3.53 -18.71 0.82
C LYS A 198 4.31 -17.63 1.59
N LYS A 199 3.61 -16.65 2.13
CA LYS A 199 4.18 -15.45 2.76
C LYS A 199 4.33 -15.58 4.26
N LEU A 200 5.19 -14.75 4.85
CA LEU A 200 5.33 -14.59 6.30
C LEU A 200 4.07 -13.95 6.92
N GLY A 201 3.54 -12.92 6.30
CA GLY A 201 2.34 -12.17 6.69
C GLY A 201 1.51 -11.81 5.47
N TRP A 202 0.52 -10.91 5.64
CA TRP A 202 -0.44 -10.54 4.60
C TRP A 202 -1.18 -11.75 4.00
N HIS A 203 -1.53 -12.71 4.85
CA HIS A 203 -2.14 -13.96 4.39
C HIS A 203 -3.51 -13.74 3.74
N SER A 204 -4.28 -12.75 4.20
CA SER A 204 -5.58 -12.39 3.63
C SER A 204 -5.49 -11.65 2.30
N GLN A 205 -4.28 -11.26 1.86
CA GLN A 205 -4.07 -10.59 0.58
C GLN A 205 -3.52 -11.56 -0.46
N PRO A 206 -4.24 -11.86 -1.57
CA PRO A 206 -3.73 -12.69 -2.65
C PRO A 206 -2.47 -12.06 -3.26
N THR A 207 -1.45 -12.87 -3.50
CA THR A 207 -0.20 -12.42 -4.11
C THR A 207 0.37 -13.56 -4.95
N CYS A 208 0.59 -13.35 -6.26
CA CYS A 208 1.18 -14.36 -7.12
C CYS A 208 1.95 -13.73 -8.30
N ALA A 209 2.55 -14.58 -9.12
CA ALA A 209 3.07 -14.18 -10.42
C ALA A 209 1.92 -13.91 -11.40
N VAL A 210 2.13 -12.94 -12.30
CA VAL A 210 1.24 -12.62 -13.42
C VAL A 210 2.04 -12.84 -14.71
N ASN A 211 1.60 -13.77 -15.55
CA ASN A 211 2.32 -14.20 -16.75
C ASN A 211 1.59 -13.74 -18.00
N PHE A 212 2.37 -13.31 -18.98
CA PHE A 212 1.93 -12.90 -20.32
C PHE A 212 2.61 -13.79 -21.34
N ASP A 213 1.80 -14.50 -22.15
CA ASP A 213 2.24 -15.39 -23.22
C ASP A 213 1.41 -15.07 -24.47
N ASP A 214 2.00 -14.30 -25.38
CA ASP A 214 1.33 -13.68 -26.50
C ASP A 214 0.02 -12.97 -26.13
N CYS A 215 0.03 -12.30 -24.97
CA CYS A 215 -1.14 -11.62 -24.44
C CYS A 215 -1.48 -10.39 -25.28
N ARG A 216 -2.56 -10.47 -26.04
CA ARG A 216 -2.95 -9.48 -27.03
C ARG A 216 -3.92 -8.47 -26.43
N ILE A 217 -3.52 -7.20 -26.40
CA ILE A 217 -4.35 -6.08 -25.89
C ILE A 217 -4.49 -4.98 -26.93
N PRO A 218 -5.63 -4.26 -26.98
CA PRO A 218 -5.80 -3.12 -27.88
C PRO A 218 -4.82 -1.98 -27.60
N VAL A 219 -4.39 -1.25 -28.63
CA VAL A 219 -3.56 -0.02 -28.46
C VAL A 219 -4.26 1.00 -27.54
N SER A 220 -5.58 1.03 -27.53
CA SER A 220 -6.39 1.90 -26.66
C SER A 220 -6.24 1.58 -25.17
N ASN A 221 -5.64 0.46 -24.78
CA ASN A 221 -5.36 0.11 -23.39
C ASN A 221 -4.02 0.68 -22.87
N ARG A 222 -3.28 1.45 -23.69
CA ARG A 222 -2.07 2.16 -23.24
C ARG A 222 -2.43 3.38 -22.39
N VAL A 223 -1.82 3.49 -21.24
CA VAL A 223 -1.92 4.63 -20.33
C VAL A 223 -0.76 5.59 -20.59
N GLY A 224 -1.06 6.82 -20.98
CA GLY A 224 -0.06 7.80 -21.40
C GLY A 224 0.56 7.44 -22.76
N GLU A 225 1.71 8.04 -23.08
CA GLU A 225 2.44 7.78 -24.32
C GLU A 225 3.47 6.66 -24.14
N GLU A 226 3.93 6.04 -25.26
CA GLU A 226 5.05 5.13 -25.21
C GLU A 226 6.28 5.78 -24.57
N GLY A 227 7.00 5.03 -23.75
CA GLY A 227 8.17 5.51 -23.01
C GLY A 227 7.87 6.27 -21.73
N GLN A 228 6.60 6.53 -21.40
CA GLN A 228 6.22 7.22 -20.15
C GLN A 228 5.98 6.27 -18.97
N GLY A 229 5.97 4.95 -19.18
CA GLY A 229 5.59 3.99 -18.15
C GLY A 229 6.46 4.04 -16.91
N PHE A 230 7.77 4.24 -17.02
CA PHE A 230 8.63 4.37 -15.85
C PHE A 230 8.34 5.62 -15.03
N LYS A 231 8.06 6.76 -15.69
CA LYS A 231 7.65 7.99 -15.02
C LYS A 231 6.32 7.80 -14.29
N ILE A 232 5.34 7.18 -14.94
CA ILE A 232 4.03 6.86 -14.35
C ILE A 232 4.22 5.97 -13.12
N ALA A 233 5.04 4.93 -13.22
CA ALA A 233 5.37 4.02 -12.12
C ALA A 233 5.97 4.76 -10.92
N MET A 234 6.96 5.61 -11.13
CA MET A 234 7.63 6.34 -10.05
C MET A 234 6.68 7.33 -9.35
N GLN A 235 5.84 8.03 -10.10
CA GLN A 235 4.87 8.95 -9.53
C GLN A 235 3.77 8.22 -8.74
N GLY A 236 3.32 7.07 -9.20
CA GLY A 236 2.42 6.21 -8.43
C GLY A 236 3.05 5.73 -7.14
N LEU A 237 4.31 5.32 -7.18
CA LEU A 237 5.05 4.87 -6.00
C LEU A 237 5.26 5.98 -4.96
N ASP A 238 5.39 7.25 -5.35
CA ASP A 238 5.49 8.33 -4.36
C ASP A 238 4.24 8.40 -3.46
N GLY A 239 3.04 8.22 -4.05
CA GLY A 239 1.79 8.10 -3.29
C GLY A 239 1.68 6.78 -2.54
N GLY A 240 2.04 5.67 -3.16
CA GLY A 240 2.03 4.33 -2.54
C GLY A 240 2.92 4.25 -1.30
N ARG A 241 4.12 4.85 -1.33
CA ARG A 241 5.03 4.95 -0.18
C ARG A 241 4.39 5.61 1.04
N LEU A 242 3.60 6.65 0.83
CA LEU A 242 2.86 7.32 1.91
C LEU A 242 1.76 6.41 2.47
N ASN A 243 1.02 5.73 1.60
CA ASN A 243 -0.04 4.83 2.03
C ASN A 243 0.50 3.65 2.84
N ILE A 244 1.62 3.05 2.39
CA ILE A 244 2.23 1.93 3.12
C ILE A 244 2.86 2.39 4.45
N ALA A 245 3.40 3.61 4.50
CA ALA A 245 3.83 4.22 5.74
C ALA A 245 2.63 4.42 6.70
N ALA A 246 1.49 4.89 6.19
CA ALA A 246 0.26 5.01 6.97
C ALA A 246 -0.23 3.64 7.49
N CYS A 247 -0.18 2.61 6.65
CA CYS A 247 -0.49 1.25 7.08
C CYS A 247 0.47 0.74 8.18
N SER A 248 1.75 1.08 8.11
CA SER A 248 2.71 0.77 9.18
C SER A 248 2.38 1.50 10.48
N LEU A 249 2.06 2.79 10.37
CA LEU A 249 1.74 3.63 11.51
C LEU A 249 0.50 3.13 12.25
N GLY A 250 -0.58 2.82 11.51
CA GLY A 250 -1.83 2.31 12.07
C GLY A 250 -1.66 0.95 12.75
N GLY A 251 -0.99 0.00 12.08
CA GLY A 251 -0.70 -1.30 12.68
C GLY A 251 0.17 -1.20 13.95
N ALA A 252 1.15 -0.28 13.97
CA ALA A 252 2.00 -0.05 15.13
C ALA A 252 1.23 0.68 16.27
N GLN A 253 0.34 1.63 15.93
CA GLN A 253 -0.53 2.27 16.92
C GLN A 253 -1.45 1.23 17.59
N ARG A 254 -2.04 0.32 16.82
CA ARG A 254 -2.84 -0.79 17.37
C ARG A 254 -2.00 -1.66 18.31
N ALA A 255 -0.77 -2.00 17.93
CA ALA A 255 0.12 -2.79 18.77
C ALA A 255 0.46 -2.09 20.10
N LEU A 256 0.70 -0.77 20.07
CA LEU A 256 0.91 0.03 21.29
C LEU A 256 -0.33 0.04 22.17
N ASP A 257 -1.53 0.24 21.60
CA ASP A 257 -2.78 0.27 22.35
C ASP A 257 -3.06 -1.08 23.05
N GLU A 258 -2.85 -2.18 22.35
CA GLU A 258 -2.96 -3.54 22.89
C GLU A 258 -1.94 -3.79 24.02
N ALA A 259 -0.68 -3.39 23.80
CA ALA A 259 0.36 -3.54 24.82
C ALA A 259 0.08 -2.70 26.07
N LEU A 260 -0.44 -1.48 25.89
CA LEU A 260 -0.82 -0.61 26.99
C LEU A 260 -1.96 -1.24 27.83
N ALA A 261 -2.99 -1.77 27.17
CA ALA A 261 -4.09 -2.46 27.85
C ALA A 261 -3.59 -3.71 28.59
N TYR A 262 -2.84 -4.57 27.88
CA TYR A 262 -2.29 -5.80 28.45
C TYR A 262 -1.39 -5.55 29.67
N THR A 263 -0.50 -4.56 29.62
CA THR A 263 0.43 -4.26 30.73
C THR A 263 -0.26 -3.76 31.98
N LYS A 264 -1.44 -3.13 31.86
CA LYS A 264 -2.28 -2.70 32.99
C LYS A 264 -2.97 -3.90 33.67
N ASP A 265 -3.41 -4.87 32.89
CA ASP A 265 -4.15 -6.03 33.41
C ASP A 265 -3.22 -7.15 33.92
N ARG A 266 -2.11 -7.38 33.24
CA ARG A 266 -1.15 -8.44 33.56
C ARG A 266 -0.42 -8.13 34.85
N LYS A 267 -0.50 -9.07 35.82
CA LYS A 267 0.18 -8.95 37.12
C LYS A 267 1.33 -9.95 37.24
N GLN A 268 2.48 -9.48 37.67
CA GLN A 268 3.63 -10.29 38.08
C GLN A 268 4.33 -9.62 39.27
N PHE A 269 4.98 -10.39 40.12
CA PHE A 269 5.64 -9.88 41.33
C PHE A 269 4.71 -9.05 42.24
N GLY A 270 3.42 -9.43 42.29
CA GLY A 270 2.42 -8.85 43.18
C GLY A 270 1.78 -7.52 42.70
N LYS A 271 2.11 -7.02 41.48
CA LYS A 271 1.57 -5.77 40.92
C LYS A 271 1.39 -5.86 39.41
N SER A 272 0.70 -4.89 38.79
CA SER A 272 0.61 -4.77 37.35
C SER A 272 1.98 -4.57 36.72
N ILE A 273 2.24 -5.17 35.55
CA ILE A 273 3.54 -4.99 34.92
C ILE A 273 3.78 -3.56 34.46
N SER A 274 2.73 -2.77 34.23
CA SER A 274 2.79 -1.32 33.99
C SER A 274 3.32 -0.50 35.19
N ASP A 275 3.40 -1.08 36.38
CA ASP A 275 3.98 -0.41 37.57
C ASP A 275 5.52 -0.49 37.61
N PHE A 276 6.14 -1.25 36.68
CA PHE A 276 7.59 -1.33 36.56
C PHE A 276 8.11 -0.19 35.65
N GLN A 277 9.08 0.57 36.14
CA GLN A 277 9.64 1.71 35.43
C GLN A 277 10.20 1.37 34.06
N ALA A 278 10.84 0.19 33.89
CA ALA A 278 11.33 -0.28 32.59
C ALA A 278 10.22 -0.45 31.57
N ILE A 279 9.02 -0.89 31.97
CA ILE A 279 7.84 -1.00 31.10
C ILE A 279 7.30 0.38 30.74
N GLN A 280 7.23 1.29 31.74
CA GLN A 280 6.79 2.68 31.53
C GLN A 280 7.68 3.40 30.50
N PHE A 281 9.00 3.25 30.63
CA PHE A 281 9.94 3.86 29.69
C PHE A 281 9.75 3.32 28.27
N LYS A 282 9.63 1.99 28.12
CA LYS A 282 9.38 1.39 26.81
C LYS A 282 8.09 1.92 26.17
N LEU A 283 7.00 1.99 26.91
CA LEU A 283 5.73 2.55 26.42
C LEU A 283 5.85 4.04 26.06
N ALA A 284 6.61 4.82 26.82
CA ALA A 284 6.87 6.23 26.54
C ALA A 284 7.69 6.41 25.25
N ASP A 285 8.74 5.60 25.07
CA ASP A 285 9.56 5.61 23.84
C ASP A 285 8.73 5.24 22.61
N MET A 286 7.97 4.14 22.68
CA MET A 286 7.06 3.71 21.60
C MET A 286 6.09 4.82 21.20
N LYS A 287 5.46 5.50 22.18
CA LYS A 287 4.53 6.60 21.92
C LYS A 287 5.23 7.79 21.27
N THR A 288 6.42 8.16 21.76
CA THR A 288 7.19 9.30 21.25
C THR A 288 7.61 9.07 19.80
N GLU A 289 8.12 7.88 19.49
CA GLU A 289 8.57 7.52 18.15
C GLU A 289 7.41 7.46 17.14
N LEU A 290 6.25 6.92 17.55
CA LEU A 290 5.05 6.92 16.69
C LEU A 290 4.55 8.33 16.41
N GLU A 291 4.60 9.24 17.38
CA GLU A 291 4.19 10.63 17.17
C GLU A 291 5.12 11.35 16.21
N ALA A 292 6.43 11.17 16.36
CA ALA A 292 7.42 11.71 15.42
C ALA A 292 7.22 11.14 14.00
N ALA A 293 6.94 9.84 13.88
CA ALA A 293 6.67 9.17 12.62
C ALA A 293 5.39 9.72 11.94
N ARG A 294 4.33 9.96 12.71
CA ARG A 294 3.06 10.53 12.24
C ARG A 294 3.26 11.94 11.68
N LEU A 295 3.95 12.80 12.39
CA LEU A 295 4.22 14.17 11.94
C LEU A 295 5.06 14.19 10.65
N MET A 296 6.06 13.32 10.54
CA MET A 296 6.85 13.17 9.32
C MET A 296 5.99 12.70 8.14
N LEU A 297 5.11 11.73 8.36
CA LEU A 297 4.20 11.22 7.35
C LEU A 297 3.22 12.29 6.84
N TYR A 298 2.59 13.02 7.74
CA TYR A 298 1.63 14.07 7.39
C TYR A 298 2.32 15.23 6.64
N SER A 299 3.51 15.60 7.06
CA SER A 299 4.33 16.59 6.34
C SER A 299 4.66 16.13 4.92
N ALA A 300 5.06 14.87 4.75
CA ALA A 300 5.37 14.31 3.44
C ALA A 300 4.11 14.21 2.55
N ALA A 301 2.96 13.81 3.12
CA ALA A 301 1.69 13.77 2.41
C ALA A 301 1.26 15.15 1.90
N TRP A 302 1.40 16.17 2.74
CA TRP A 302 1.15 17.57 2.34
C TRP A 302 2.06 18.00 1.19
N LYS A 303 3.37 17.70 1.26
CA LYS A 303 4.33 18.04 0.20
C LYS A 303 4.02 17.35 -1.13
N VAL A 304 3.63 16.07 -1.10
CA VAL A 304 3.24 15.35 -2.33
C VAL A 304 1.97 15.95 -2.93
N SER A 305 0.98 16.28 -2.10
CA SER A 305 -0.26 16.94 -2.56
C SER A 305 0.02 18.30 -3.20
N ASN A 306 0.94 19.06 -2.63
CA ASN A 306 1.31 20.40 -3.11
C ASN A 306 2.44 20.39 -4.15
N LYS A 307 2.90 19.22 -4.57
CA LYS A 307 3.94 19.03 -5.61
C LYS A 307 5.20 19.86 -5.34
N THR A 308 5.65 19.91 -4.07
CA THR A 308 6.88 20.63 -3.70
C THR A 308 8.10 19.99 -4.36
N ALA A 309 9.16 20.76 -4.54
CA ALA A 309 10.37 20.28 -5.23
C ALA A 309 11.02 19.05 -4.55
N ASP A 310 10.87 18.93 -3.21
CA ASP A 310 11.42 17.86 -2.38
C ASP A 310 10.38 16.75 -2.06
N ALA A 311 9.22 16.72 -2.74
CA ALA A 311 8.12 15.80 -2.45
C ALA A 311 8.56 14.33 -2.48
N THR A 312 9.28 13.91 -3.51
CA THR A 312 9.78 12.52 -3.68
C THR A 312 10.75 12.13 -2.57
N ALA A 313 11.70 13.01 -2.21
CA ALA A 313 12.65 12.76 -1.11
C ALA A 313 11.91 12.70 0.24
N SER A 314 10.94 13.59 0.46
CA SER A 314 10.11 13.60 1.67
C SER A 314 9.25 12.33 1.80
N ALA A 315 8.65 11.83 0.71
CA ALA A 315 7.93 10.57 0.70
C ALA A 315 8.86 9.38 1.02
N ALA A 316 10.07 9.38 0.47
CA ALA A 316 11.09 8.36 0.78
C ALA A 316 11.53 8.40 2.24
N MET A 317 11.77 9.59 2.81
CA MET A 317 12.10 9.77 4.23
C MET A 317 10.98 9.25 5.14
N ALA A 318 9.74 9.64 4.86
CA ALA A 318 8.58 9.20 5.63
C ALA A 318 8.41 7.68 5.57
N LYS A 319 8.42 7.10 4.35
CA LYS A 319 8.28 5.65 4.18
C LYS A 319 9.35 4.90 4.97
N ARG A 320 10.62 5.26 4.80
CA ARG A 320 11.72 4.60 5.52
C ARG A 320 11.56 4.70 7.04
N PHE A 321 11.37 5.91 7.54
CA PHE A 321 11.33 6.15 8.99
C PHE A 321 10.12 5.48 9.63
N VAL A 322 8.93 5.70 9.08
CA VAL A 322 7.68 5.17 9.64
C VAL A 322 7.65 3.64 9.61
N THR A 323 8.16 3.00 8.55
CA THR A 323 8.16 1.53 8.49
C THR A 323 9.23 0.90 9.37
N ASP A 324 10.37 1.56 9.59
CA ASP A 324 11.40 1.10 10.55
C ASP A 324 10.86 1.21 11.99
N ILE A 325 10.32 2.38 12.37
CA ILE A 325 9.76 2.62 13.70
C ILE A 325 8.52 1.74 13.93
N GLY A 326 7.61 1.65 12.95
CA GLY A 326 6.41 0.84 13.07
C GLY A 326 6.73 -0.62 13.38
N PHE A 327 7.70 -1.21 12.68
CA PHE A 327 8.16 -2.58 12.96
C PHE A 327 8.79 -2.71 14.36
N GLN A 328 9.62 -1.74 14.76
CA GLN A 328 10.25 -1.75 16.09
C GLN A 328 9.19 -1.69 17.20
N VAL A 329 8.20 -0.80 17.07
CA VAL A 329 7.11 -0.66 18.05
C VAL A 329 6.30 -1.96 18.17
N VAL A 330 5.96 -2.61 17.07
CA VAL A 330 5.24 -3.89 17.13
C VAL A 330 6.09 -4.99 17.76
N ASN A 331 7.39 -5.03 17.46
CA ASN A 331 8.31 -5.97 18.09
C ASN A 331 8.41 -5.75 19.62
N ASP A 332 8.47 -4.50 20.05
CA ASP A 332 8.49 -4.15 21.47
C ASP A 332 7.15 -4.43 22.16
N ALA A 333 6.03 -4.21 21.47
CA ALA A 333 4.71 -4.59 21.95
C ALA A 333 4.62 -6.11 22.17
N LEU A 334 5.07 -6.91 21.20
CA LEU A 334 5.11 -8.36 21.33
C LEU A 334 5.95 -8.79 22.54
N GLN A 335 7.10 -8.16 22.76
CA GLN A 335 7.95 -8.42 23.90
C GLN A 335 7.23 -8.15 25.24
N LEU A 336 6.39 -7.09 25.30
CA LEU A 336 5.60 -6.75 26.50
C LEU A 336 4.52 -7.79 26.81
N PHE A 337 3.99 -8.49 25.81
CA PHE A 337 3.09 -9.64 26.00
C PHE A 337 3.79 -10.89 26.52
N GLY A 338 5.13 -10.97 26.39
CA GLY A 338 5.89 -12.16 26.75
C GLY A 338 5.46 -13.38 25.93
N GLY A 339 5.32 -14.55 26.56
CA GLY A 339 4.90 -15.77 25.87
C GLY A 339 3.54 -15.69 25.17
N TYR A 340 2.62 -14.91 25.70
CA TYR A 340 1.31 -14.69 25.08
C TYR A 340 1.40 -13.92 23.76
N GLY A 341 2.37 -13.02 23.58
CA GLY A 341 2.60 -12.32 22.32
C GLY A 341 3.02 -13.22 21.16
N TYR A 342 3.44 -14.45 21.45
CA TYR A 342 3.85 -15.44 20.46
C TYR A 342 2.70 -16.37 20.01
N LEU A 343 1.52 -16.22 20.62
CA LEU A 343 0.33 -17.03 20.35
C LEU A 343 -0.64 -16.30 19.42
N GLN A 344 -1.27 -17.04 18.51
CA GLN A 344 -2.25 -16.53 17.56
C GLN A 344 -3.58 -16.08 18.20
N ASP A 345 -3.80 -16.40 19.48
CA ASP A 345 -4.93 -15.92 20.28
C ASP A 345 -4.87 -14.39 20.52
N TYR A 346 -3.73 -13.76 20.29
CA TYR A 346 -3.50 -12.33 20.44
C TYR A 346 -3.11 -11.69 19.10
N PRO A 347 -3.53 -10.45 18.82
CA PRO A 347 -3.33 -9.84 17.49
C PRO A 347 -1.87 -9.46 17.19
N ILE A 348 -0.98 -9.45 18.20
CA ILE A 348 0.35 -8.85 18.10
C ILE A 348 1.27 -9.61 17.14
N GLU A 349 1.24 -10.96 17.16
CA GLU A 349 2.08 -11.76 16.28
C GLU A 349 1.72 -11.54 14.81
N LYS A 350 0.40 -11.39 14.50
CA LYS A 350 -0.09 -11.07 13.15
C LYS A 350 0.39 -9.69 12.71
N LEU A 351 0.29 -8.68 13.59
CA LEU A 351 0.78 -7.33 13.31
C LEU A 351 2.28 -7.35 13.02
N LEU A 352 3.08 -8.13 13.76
CA LEU A 352 4.52 -8.28 13.52
C LEU A 352 4.79 -8.86 12.12
N ARG A 353 4.10 -9.93 11.75
CA ARG A 353 4.25 -10.58 10.44
C ARG A 353 3.84 -9.64 9.31
N ASP A 354 2.73 -8.93 9.46
CA ASP A 354 2.19 -8.04 8.44
C ASP A 354 3.08 -6.81 8.21
N LEU A 355 3.59 -6.19 9.28
CA LEU A 355 4.39 -4.98 9.13
C LEU A 355 5.81 -5.25 8.63
N ARG A 356 6.30 -6.49 8.75
CA ARG A 356 7.68 -6.81 8.30
C ARG A 356 7.90 -6.51 6.80
N VAL A 357 6.91 -6.74 5.96
CA VAL A 357 7.04 -6.52 4.52
C VAL A 357 7.07 -5.04 4.14
N HIS A 358 6.55 -4.14 4.98
CA HIS A 358 6.51 -2.70 4.70
C HIS A 358 7.90 -2.07 4.55
N GLN A 359 8.93 -2.65 5.15
CA GLN A 359 10.34 -2.23 4.95
C GLN A 359 10.91 -2.67 3.60
N ILE A 360 10.24 -3.59 2.90
CA ILE A 360 10.73 -4.25 1.67
C ILE A 360 10.01 -3.73 0.43
N LEU A 361 8.69 -3.67 0.45
CA LEU A 361 7.87 -3.32 -0.71
C LEU A 361 7.88 -1.82 -1.02
N GLU A 362 7.39 -1.47 -2.22
CA GLU A 362 7.33 -0.09 -2.75
C GLU A 362 8.69 0.64 -2.73
N GLY A 363 9.74 -0.14 -2.94
CA GLY A 363 11.14 0.23 -2.76
C GLY A 363 11.62 -0.09 -1.35
N THR A 364 12.65 -0.94 -1.26
CA THR A 364 13.24 -1.27 0.05
C THR A 364 13.71 -0.02 0.78
N ASN A 365 13.86 -0.10 2.11
CA ASN A 365 14.35 1.05 2.88
C ASN A 365 15.78 1.44 2.51
N GLU A 366 16.56 0.55 1.87
CA GLU A 366 17.84 0.86 1.22
C GLU A 366 17.64 1.74 -0.02
N ILE A 367 16.64 1.43 -0.86
CA ILE A 367 16.29 2.27 -2.02
C ILE A 367 15.76 3.63 -1.57
N MET A 368 15.03 3.71 -0.47
CA MET A 368 14.65 5.03 0.10
C MET A 368 15.89 5.86 0.46
N ARG A 369 16.93 5.24 1.04
CA ARG A 369 18.21 5.92 1.33
C ARG A 369 18.90 6.40 0.04
N VAL A 370 18.84 5.62 -1.04
CA VAL A 370 19.35 6.04 -2.35
C VAL A 370 18.61 7.26 -2.88
N ILE A 371 17.30 7.31 -2.77
CA ILE A 371 16.49 8.46 -3.22
C ILE A 371 16.84 9.70 -2.40
N ILE A 372 16.89 9.58 -1.09
CA ILE A 372 17.23 10.68 -0.16
C ILE A 372 18.63 11.22 -0.45
N SER A 373 19.63 10.33 -0.55
CA SER A 373 21.02 10.74 -0.78
C SER A 373 21.21 11.41 -2.15
N ARG A 374 20.52 10.94 -3.19
CA ARG A 374 20.56 11.60 -4.51
C ARG A 374 19.96 12.99 -4.50
N ASP A 375 18.92 13.22 -3.70
CA ASP A 375 18.33 14.55 -3.55
C ASP A 375 19.27 15.49 -2.80
N MET A 376 19.88 15.00 -1.71
CA MET A 376 20.87 15.77 -0.91
C MET A 376 22.14 16.14 -1.67
N LEU A 377 22.56 15.32 -2.65
CA LEU A 377 23.78 15.48 -3.42
C LEU A 377 23.53 16.10 -4.81
N ARG A 378 22.35 16.60 -5.07
CA ARG A 378 22.08 17.41 -6.26
C ARG A 378 22.68 18.79 -6.08
N ASP A 379 23.50 19.21 -7.05
CA ASP A 379 24.02 20.58 -7.18
C ASP A 379 22.90 21.56 -7.54
#